data_1146719f1cff0ab25968c7ecf341b898
#
_entry.id   1146719f1cff0ab25968c7ecf341b898
#
_cell.length_a   1.000
_cell.length_b   1.000
_cell.length_c   1.000
_cell.angle_alpha   90.00
_cell.angle_beta   90.00
_cell.angle_gamma   90.00
#
_symmetry.space_group_name_H-M   'P 1'
#
loop_
_entity.id
_entity.type
_entity.pdbx_description
1 polymer ?
#
loop_
_entity_poly.entity_id
_entity_poly.type
_entity_poly.pdbx_seq_one_letter_code
_entity_poly.pdbx_strand_id
1 'polypeptide(L)'
;MRRLVQIGRSVAGAVLLVGLLAGGVRAQSSLFFLELQMVGAYATASKDVELFSLMPDDVMQKPSLGFDLVQRFSGRSRDIGVLAVQARLAYDQKGEHKLQPQLYNAYFRLKTRSVNVWLGHSRPALGLSSVMDIHALLLPAPVMLGYGFDRDWGAGLDRDFGWGGVAASLTAGSGMPLYLKGNYLAAARVFKGVLARDNYSVGLSLAQGRVLDTMGYVLNAPEPFPWTVVSIDASHVWRNVENRAEILLGRRDGAGEFLLFWRSGLALLEEGRLKVEAQPVLTRRAGAWSYSLGSGLTYLLSADLAGRFMVLYDRERRDARFAVQLYYYKRL
;
A
#
# COMPACT_ATOMS: atom_id res chain seq x y z
N MET A 1 11.58 9.55 -22.60
CA MET A 1 10.86 8.74 -23.61
C MET A 1 10.75 7.25 -23.29
N ARG A 2 11.81 6.52 -22.92
CA ARG A 2 11.75 5.07 -22.59
C ARG A 2 10.82 4.71 -21.40
N ARG A 3 10.71 5.54 -20.36
CA ARG A 3 9.84 5.30 -19.19
C ARG A 3 8.34 5.42 -19.50
N LEU A 4 7.92 6.40 -20.32
CA LEU A 4 6.53 6.55 -20.76
C LEU A 4 6.05 5.39 -21.62
N VAL A 5 6.94 4.82 -22.44
CA VAL A 5 6.66 3.65 -23.27
C VAL A 5 6.44 2.39 -22.42
N GLN A 6 7.13 2.26 -21.30
CA GLN A 6 6.99 1.10 -20.40
C GLN A 6 5.69 1.12 -19.62
N ILE A 7 5.26 2.29 -19.12
CA ILE A 7 3.96 2.47 -18.45
C ILE A 7 2.81 2.27 -19.45
N GLY A 8 2.93 2.82 -20.67
CA GLY A 8 1.93 2.65 -21.72
C GLY A 8 1.74 1.19 -22.16
N ARG A 9 2.80 0.39 -22.20
CA ARG A 9 2.72 -1.05 -22.51
C ARG A 9 2.06 -1.87 -21.41
N SER A 10 2.28 -1.52 -20.14
CA SER A 10 1.68 -2.21 -18.99
C SER A 10 0.17 -1.91 -18.88
N VAL A 11 -0.25 -0.68 -19.16
CA VAL A 11 -1.67 -0.28 -19.17
C VAL A 11 -2.40 -0.93 -20.37
N ALA A 12 -1.78 -0.98 -21.53
CA ALA A 12 -2.35 -1.63 -22.71
C ALA A 12 -2.53 -3.14 -22.52
N GLY A 13 -1.59 -3.81 -21.83
CA GLY A 13 -1.70 -5.24 -21.51
C GLY A 13 -2.87 -5.54 -20.57
N ALA A 14 -3.11 -4.70 -19.57
CA ALA A 14 -4.22 -4.85 -18.64
C ALA A 14 -5.58 -4.61 -19.32
N VAL A 15 -5.68 -3.65 -20.23
CA VAL A 15 -6.90 -3.36 -21.01
C VAL A 15 -7.22 -4.47 -22.01
N LEU A 16 -6.19 -5.10 -22.61
CA LEU A 16 -6.39 -6.21 -23.56
C LEU A 16 -6.90 -7.49 -22.88
N LEU A 17 -6.47 -7.77 -21.66
CA LEU A 17 -6.94 -8.92 -20.87
C LEU A 17 -8.44 -8.81 -20.55
N VAL A 18 -8.94 -7.60 -20.36
CA VAL A 18 -10.35 -7.31 -20.08
C VAL A 18 -11.24 -7.54 -21.30
N GLY A 19 -10.73 -7.25 -22.50
CA GLY A 19 -11.47 -7.44 -23.76
C GLY A 19 -11.73 -8.90 -24.11
N LEU A 20 -10.86 -9.82 -23.71
CA LEU A 20 -10.95 -11.25 -24.04
C LEU A 20 -11.93 -12.03 -23.14
N LEU A 21 -12.30 -11.50 -21.98
CA LEU A 21 -13.24 -12.13 -21.04
C LEU A 21 -14.70 -11.71 -21.26
N ALA A 22 -14.99 -10.83 -22.24
CA ALA A 22 -16.29 -10.18 -22.41
C ALA A 22 -17.39 -11.05 -23.08
N GLY A 23 -17.13 -12.31 -23.42
CA GLY A 23 -18.14 -13.22 -23.97
C GLY A 23 -19.13 -13.70 -22.89
N GLY A 24 -20.26 -12.99 -22.68
CA GLY A 24 -21.39 -13.45 -21.85
C GLY A 24 -21.42 -13.00 -20.38
N VAL A 25 -20.46 -12.19 -19.93
CA VAL A 25 -20.41 -11.61 -18.59
C VAL A 25 -20.90 -10.17 -18.66
N ARG A 26 -21.94 -9.82 -17.90
CA ARG A 26 -22.41 -8.43 -17.81
C ARG A 26 -21.81 -7.75 -16.58
N ALA A 27 -21.28 -6.54 -16.75
CA ALA A 27 -20.98 -5.65 -15.63
C ALA A 27 -22.29 -5.33 -14.89
N GLN A 28 -22.39 -5.71 -13.62
CA GLN A 28 -23.61 -5.55 -12.83
C GLN A 28 -23.59 -4.29 -11.98
N SER A 29 -22.41 -3.87 -11.53
CA SER A 29 -22.24 -2.60 -10.82
C SER A 29 -20.85 -2.02 -11.05
N SER A 30 -20.80 -0.72 -11.20
CA SER A 30 -19.59 0.07 -11.33
C SER A 30 -19.54 1.08 -10.20
N LEU A 31 -18.42 1.18 -9.52
CA LEU A 31 -18.12 2.23 -8.57
C LEU A 31 -16.97 3.04 -9.15
N PHE A 32 -17.20 4.31 -9.34
CA PHE A 32 -16.19 5.24 -9.82
C PHE A 32 -16.03 6.37 -8.79
N PHE A 33 -14.78 6.60 -8.38
CA PHE A 33 -14.44 7.64 -7.44
C PHE A 33 -13.45 8.61 -8.07
N LEU A 34 -13.66 9.88 -7.81
CA LEU A 34 -12.69 10.94 -8.09
C LEU A 34 -11.82 11.14 -6.85
N GLU A 35 -10.51 11.24 -7.07
CA GLU A 35 -9.52 11.47 -6.03
C GLU A 35 -8.75 12.76 -6.30
N LEU A 36 -8.68 13.64 -5.29
CA LEU A 36 -7.84 14.83 -5.30
C LEU A 36 -7.02 14.87 -4.01
N GLN A 37 -5.74 15.15 -4.14
CA GLN A 37 -4.83 15.24 -3.00
C GLN A 37 -3.94 16.48 -3.13
N MET A 38 -3.85 17.23 -2.03
CA MET A 38 -2.87 18.31 -1.83
C MET A 38 -2.01 17.93 -0.63
N VAL A 39 -0.68 17.95 -0.80
CA VAL A 39 0.29 17.62 0.25
C VAL A 39 1.37 18.66 0.27
N GLY A 40 1.74 19.10 1.47
CA GLY A 40 2.91 19.92 1.72
C GLY A 40 3.58 19.47 3.03
N ALA A 41 4.90 19.52 3.07
CA ALA A 41 5.68 19.20 4.24
C ALA A 41 6.81 20.21 4.46
N TYR A 42 7.23 20.36 5.71
CA TYR A 42 8.43 21.08 6.11
C TYR A 42 9.37 20.12 6.82
N ALA A 43 10.62 20.05 6.38
CA ALA A 43 11.67 19.24 6.99
C ALA A 43 12.68 20.14 7.71
N THR A 44 12.99 19.83 8.98
CA THR A 44 13.90 20.65 9.79
C THR A 44 15.35 20.56 9.33
N ALA A 45 15.74 19.43 8.72
CA ALA A 45 17.09 19.22 8.20
C ALA A 45 17.36 20.04 6.94
N SER A 46 16.43 20.06 5.98
CA SER A 46 16.57 20.83 4.74
C SER A 46 16.15 22.30 4.91
N LYS A 47 15.33 22.61 5.92
CA LYS A 47 14.68 23.91 6.13
C LYS A 47 13.88 24.39 4.93
N ASP A 48 13.27 23.45 4.21
CA ASP A 48 12.57 23.72 2.96
C ASP A 48 11.13 23.17 3.01
N VAL A 49 10.27 23.77 2.19
CA VAL A 49 8.90 23.32 1.96
C VAL A 49 8.89 22.37 0.77
N GLU A 50 8.41 21.17 1.02
CA GLU A 50 8.37 20.07 0.06
C GLU A 50 6.94 19.68 -0.26
N LEU A 51 6.65 19.35 -1.52
CA LEU A 51 5.33 18.89 -1.99
C LEU A 51 5.26 17.36 -2.02
N PHE A 52 5.80 16.72 -0.98
CA PHE A 52 5.69 15.29 -0.68
C PHE A 52 5.84 15.08 0.83
N SER A 53 5.29 13.99 1.38
CA SER A 53 5.24 13.84 2.84
C SER A 53 6.55 13.35 3.45
N LEU A 54 7.22 12.36 2.85
CA LEU A 54 8.40 11.70 3.43
C LEU A 54 9.65 11.81 2.55
N MET A 55 9.55 11.44 1.29
CA MET A 55 10.66 11.42 0.33
C MET A 55 10.18 11.70 -1.08
N PRO A 56 11.07 12.18 -1.99
CA PRO A 56 10.69 12.51 -3.36
C PRO A 56 10.14 11.32 -4.15
N ASP A 57 10.58 10.11 -3.81
CA ASP A 57 10.19 8.88 -4.50
C ASP A 57 8.88 8.27 -3.94
N ASP A 58 8.30 8.92 -2.92
CA ASP A 58 7.01 8.51 -2.36
C ASP A 58 5.90 8.68 -3.41
N VAL A 59 5.30 7.56 -3.79
CA VAL A 59 4.27 7.53 -4.82
C VAL A 59 2.95 8.07 -4.31
N MET A 60 2.64 7.82 -3.03
CA MET A 60 1.30 8.04 -2.51
C MET A 60 1.06 9.47 -2.01
N GLN A 61 2.10 10.13 -1.55
CA GLN A 61 2.01 11.34 -0.74
C GLN A 61 2.53 12.57 -1.49
N LYS A 62 1.97 12.82 -2.68
CA LYS A 62 2.22 13.99 -3.54
C LYS A 62 0.91 14.66 -3.94
N PRO A 63 0.89 15.96 -4.27
CA PRO A 63 -0.29 16.56 -4.90
C PRO A 63 -0.67 15.79 -6.16
N SER A 64 -1.92 15.37 -6.26
CA SER A 64 -2.36 14.50 -7.35
C SER A 64 -3.85 14.62 -7.65
N LEU A 65 -4.20 14.28 -8.89
CA LEU A 65 -5.56 14.06 -9.38
C LEU A 65 -5.64 12.63 -9.88
N GLY A 66 -6.63 11.88 -9.46
CA GLY A 66 -6.78 10.49 -9.83
C GLY A 66 -8.21 9.99 -9.84
N PHE A 67 -8.33 8.71 -10.11
CA PHE A 67 -9.58 7.98 -10.05
C PHE A 67 -9.38 6.58 -9.50
N ASP A 68 -10.46 6.03 -8.94
CA ASP A 68 -10.55 4.62 -8.56
C ASP A 68 -11.82 4.03 -9.18
N LEU A 69 -11.65 2.98 -9.97
CA LEU A 69 -12.71 2.23 -10.64
C LEU A 69 -12.75 0.82 -10.08
N VAL A 70 -13.91 0.44 -9.55
CA VAL A 70 -14.20 -0.94 -9.13
C VAL A 70 -15.40 -1.44 -9.93
N GLN A 71 -15.15 -2.39 -10.84
CA GLN A 71 -16.16 -3.00 -11.69
C GLN A 71 -16.44 -4.42 -11.22
N ARG A 72 -17.69 -4.70 -10.84
CA ARG A 72 -18.13 -6.05 -10.47
C ARG A 72 -18.75 -6.75 -11.67
N PHE A 73 -18.39 -8.02 -11.81
CA PHE A 73 -18.92 -8.93 -12.82
C PHE A 73 -19.69 -10.03 -12.13
N SER A 74 -20.93 -10.20 -12.52
CA SER A 74 -21.80 -11.23 -11.95
C SER A 74 -22.46 -12.04 -13.08
N GLY A 75 -22.58 -13.33 -12.84
CA GLY A 75 -23.37 -14.24 -13.66
C GLY A 75 -24.81 -14.33 -13.14
N ARG A 76 -25.60 -15.24 -13.73
CA ARG A 76 -27.01 -15.44 -13.33
C ARG A 76 -27.19 -15.86 -11.88
N SER A 77 -26.24 -16.58 -11.28
CA SER A 77 -26.38 -17.18 -9.94
C SER A 77 -25.28 -16.80 -8.94
N ARG A 78 -24.22 -16.09 -9.37
CA ARG A 78 -23.09 -15.74 -8.49
C ARG A 78 -22.25 -14.60 -9.05
N ASP A 79 -21.50 -13.94 -8.15
CA ASP A 79 -20.41 -13.06 -8.50
C ASP A 79 -19.27 -13.86 -9.16
N ILE A 80 -18.80 -13.39 -10.31
CA ILE A 80 -17.72 -14.00 -11.07
C ILE A 80 -16.39 -13.37 -10.65
N GLY A 81 -16.35 -12.03 -10.53
CA GLY A 81 -15.11 -11.35 -10.19
C GLY A 81 -15.23 -9.84 -10.06
N VAL A 82 -14.08 -9.23 -9.81
CA VAL A 82 -13.92 -7.79 -9.64
C VAL A 82 -12.70 -7.33 -10.41
N LEU A 83 -12.84 -6.28 -11.22
CA LEU A 83 -11.74 -5.50 -11.77
C LEU A 83 -11.58 -4.25 -10.90
N ALA A 84 -10.37 -3.97 -10.46
CA ALA A 84 -10.02 -2.73 -9.78
C ALA A 84 -8.90 -2.02 -10.54
N VAL A 85 -9.11 -0.73 -10.84
CA VAL A 85 -8.10 0.13 -11.49
C VAL A 85 -8.08 1.45 -10.74
N GLN A 86 -6.93 1.80 -10.17
CA GLN A 86 -6.71 3.06 -9.48
C GLN A 86 -5.45 3.71 -10.04
N ALA A 87 -5.61 4.88 -10.62
CA ALA A 87 -4.54 5.61 -11.26
C ALA A 87 -4.65 7.11 -10.97
N ARG A 88 -3.53 7.80 -11.03
CA ARG A 88 -3.48 9.25 -10.82
C ARG A 88 -2.34 9.90 -11.58
N LEU A 89 -2.44 11.19 -11.72
CA LEU A 89 -1.40 12.09 -12.19
C LEU A 89 -0.89 12.89 -11.00
N ALA A 90 0.34 12.65 -10.58
CA ALA A 90 0.96 13.30 -9.44
C ALA A 90 1.92 14.39 -9.88
N TYR A 91 1.99 15.48 -9.09
CA TYR A 91 2.99 16.51 -9.26
C TYR A 91 4.28 16.11 -8.55
N ASP A 92 5.38 15.99 -9.30
CA ASP A 92 6.71 15.68 -8.78
C ASP A 92 7.57 16.93 -8.72
N GLN A 93 7.71 17.50 -7.52
CA GLN A 93 8.49 18.72 -7.30
C GLN A 93 9.96 18.55 -7.67
N LYS A 94 10.55 17.38 -7.39
CA LYS A 94 11.99 17.09 -7.59
C LYS A 94 12.27 16.23 -8.83
N GLY A 95 11.22 15.71 -9.48
CA GLY A 95 11.37 14.90 -10.69
C GLY A 95 11.78 15.72 -11.91
N GLU A 96 12.43 15.07 -12.85
CA GLU A 96 12.76 15.62 -14.17
C GLU A 96 11.48 16.02 -14.92
N HIS A 97 10.44 15.18 -14.84
CA HIS A 97 9.11 15.46 -15.33
C HIS A 97 8.20 15.87 -14.18
N LYS A 98 7.63 17.06 -14.25
CA LYS A 98 6.78 17.61 -13.18
C LYS A 98 5.45 16.87 -13.00
N LEU A 99 4.98 16.19 -14.02
CA LEU A 99 3.79 15.34 -13.96
C LEU A 99 4.18 13.89 -14.13
N GLN A 100 3.83 13.07 -13.14
CA GLN A 100 4.13 11.64 -13.08
C GLN A 100 2.84 10.83 -13.08
N PRO A 101 2.53 10.06 -14.14
CA PRO A 101 1.43 9.11 -14.11
C PRO A 101 1.78 7.96 -13.15
N GLN A 102 0.83 7.61 -12.28
CA GLN A 102 0.98 6.57 -11.27
C GLN A 102 -0.17 5.60 -11.35
N LEU A 103 0.15 4.30 -11.39
CA LEU A 103 -0.81 3.21 -11.33
C LEU A 103 -0.71 2.55 -9.94
N TYR A 104 -1.77 2.66 -9.15
CA TYR A 104 -1.76 2.14 -7.79
C TYR A 104 -2.35 0.73 -7.71
N ASN A 105 -3.55 0.53 -8.25
CA ASN A 105 -4.17 -0.78 -8.41
C ASN A 105 -4.46 -1.04 -9.89
N ALA A 106 -4.22 -2.26 -10.35
CA ALA A 106 -4.65 -2.71 -11.66
C ALA A 106 -4.72 -4.24 -11.65
N TYR A 107 -5.78 -4.79 -11.10
CA TYR A 107 -5.93 -6.24 -11.00
C TYR A 107 -7.35 -6.70 -11.31
N PHE A 108 -7.44 -7.94 -11.76
CA PHE A 108 -8.68 -8.69 -11.83
C PHE A 108 -8.66 -9.79 -10.76
N ARG A 109 -9.73 -9.87 -9.95
CA ARG A 109 -9.94 -10.94 -8.97
C ARG A 109 -11.10 -11.82 -9.42
N LEU A 110 -10.81 -13.07 -9.74
CA LEU A 110 -11.80 -14.10 -10.03
C LEU A 110 -12.28 -14.73 -8.72
N LYS A 111 -13.60 -14.77 -8.52
CA LYS A 111 -14.23 -15.43 -7.38
C LYS A 111 -14.65 -16.84 -7.77
N THR A 112 -14.08 -17.85 -7.13
CA THR A 112 -14.50 -19.24 -7.29
C THR A 112 -15.18 -19.74 -6.01
N ARG A 113 -15.70 -20.96 -6.03
CA ARG A 113 -16.30 -21.57 -4.82
C ARG A 113 -15.24 -21.92 -3.75
N SER A 114 -14.05 -22.23 -4.16
CA SER A 114 -13.00 -22.76 -3.28
C SER A 114 -11.97 -21.72 -2.89
N VAL A 115 -11.59 -20.83 -3.80
CA VAL A 115 -10.52 -19.85 -3.62
C VAL A 115 -10.73 -18.68 -4.57
N ASN A 116 -10.40 -17.48 -4.15
CA ASN A 116 -10.30 -16.33 -5.05
C ASN A 116 -8.91 -16.31 -5.66
N VAL A 117 -8.82 -15.90 -6.93
CA VAL A 117 -7.54 -15.77 -7.64
C VAL A 117 -7.46 -14.35 -8.18
N TRP A 118 -6.36 -13.65 -7.95
CA TRP A 118 -6.13 -12.35 -8.55
C TRP A 118 -4.92 -12.37 -9.47
N LEU A 119 -4.93 -11.50 -10.49
CA LEU A 119 -3.86 -11.31 -11.45
C LEU A 119 -3.73 -9.81 -11.74
N GLY A 120 -2.49 -9.30 -11.79
CA GLY A 120 -2.16 -7.91 -12.11
C GLY A 120 -1.32 -7.22 -11.04
N HIS A 121 -1.58 -5.94 -10.79
CA HIS A 121 -0.87 -5.11 -9.82
C HIS A 121 -1.70 -4.98 -8.53
N SER A 122 -1.30 -5.70 -7.50
CA SER A 122 -2.05 -5.81 -6.23
C SER A 122 -1.12 -6.02 -5.03
N ARG A 123 -1.70 -6.18 -3.85
CA ARG A 123 -0.96 -6.37 -2.59
C ARG A 123 -0.39 -7.78 -2.51
N PRO A 124 0.92 -7.96 -2.23
CA PRO A 124 1.48 -9.25 -1.84
C PRO A 124 0.90 -9.75 -0.51
N ALA A 125 0.91 -11.06 -0.30
CA ALA A 125 0.40 -11.69 0.92
C ALA A 125 1.40 -11.60 2.09
N LEU A 126 1.78 -10.39 2.51
CA LEU A 126 2.83 -10.14 3.52
C LEU A 126 2.38 -9.09 4.54
N GLY A 127 2.37 -9.47 5.82
CA GLY A 127 2.21 -8.58 6.97
C GLY A 127 0.98 -7.68 6.93
N LEU A 128 1.06 -6.56 7.64
CA LEU A 128 0.00 -5.53 7.69
C LEU A 128 -0.28 -4.92 6.31
N SER A 129 0.69 -4.83 5.43
CA SER A 129 0.51 -4.24 4.08
C SER A 129 -0.52 -4.99 3.24
N SER A 130 -0.74 -6.27 3.50
CA SER A 130 -1.76 -7.07 2.82
C SER A 130 -3.20 -6.68 3.20
N VAL A 131 -3.41 -6.10 4.38
CA VAL A 131 -4.73 -5.81 4.95
C VAL A 131 -4.95 -4.34 5.31
N MET A 132 -3.89 -3.57 5.47
CA MET A 132 -3.95 -2.15 5.81
C MET A 132 -3.91 -1.30 4.54
N ASP A 133 -4.91 -0.45 4.34
CA ASP A 133 -4.83 0.53 3.27
C ASP A 133 -4.04 1.75 3.71
N ILE A 134 -2.94 1.99 3.02
CA ILE A 134 -2.02 3.10 3.30
C ILE A 134 -2.17 4.26 2.32
N HIS A 135 -3.07 4.11 1.35
CA HIS A 135 -3.22 5.01 0.21
C HIS A 135 -3.35 6.49 0.60
N ALA A 136 -4.10 6.80 1.62
CA ALA A 136 -4.36 8.17 2.05
C ALA A 136 -3.71 8.54 3.39
N LEU A 137 -2.83 7.71 3.94
CA LEU A 137 -2.23 7.94 5.27
C LEU A 137 -0.94 8.74 5.14
N LEU A 138 -0.74 9.73 6.03
CA LEU A 138 0.53 10.46 6.12
C LEU A 138 1.57 9.70 6.93
N LEU A 139 1.18 9.06 8.04
CA LEU A 139 2.10 8.26 8.85
C LEU A 139 2.60 7.06 8.05
N PRO A 140 3.93 6.81 8.01
CA PRO A 140 4.50 5.74 7.20
C PRO A 140 4.09 4.36 7.68
N ALA A 141 3.77 3.47 6.73
CA ALA A 141 3.59 2.05 6.99
C ALA A 141 4.93 1.28 6.79
N PRO A 142 5.05 0.02 7.23
CA PRO A 142 6.27 -0.77 7.06
C PRO A 142 6.83 -0.76 5.63
N VAL A 143 5.98 -0.85 4.62
CA VAL A 143 6.39 -0.84 3.20
C VAL A 143 6.98 0.50 2.74
N MET A 144 6.52 1.62 3.30
CA MET A 144 7.08 2.96 3.03
C MET A 144 8.45 3.15 3.69
N LEU A 145 8.80 2.29 4.65
CA LEU A 145 10.12 2.20 5.27
C LEU A 145 11.01 1.15 4.58
N GLY A 146 10.55 0.57 3.46
CA GLY A 146 11.29 -0.41 2.67
C GLY A 146 11.21 -1.85 3.22
N TYR A 147 10.23 -2.16 4.06
CA TYR A 147 9.96 -3.51 4.56
C TYR A 147 8.78 -4.12 3.78
N GLY A 148 9.05 -4.59 2.57
CA GLY A 148 8.07 -5.15 1.65
C GLY A 148 7.64 -4.21 0.54
N PHE A 149 6.58 -4.61 -0.16
CA PHE A 149 5.96 -3.84 -1.24
C PHE A 149 4.50 -3.59 -0.92
N ASP A 150 4.05 -2.34 -1.08
CA ASP A 150 2.63 -2.01 -0.94
C ASP A 150 1.82 -2.63 -2.08
N ARG A 151 2.36 -2.55 -3.29
CA ARG A 151 1.84 -3.19 -4.50
C ARG A 151 2.96 -3.82 -5.27
N ASP A 152 2.64 -4.89 -5.98
CA ASP A 152 3.58 -5.57 -6.86
C ASP A 152 2.83 -6.29 -8.00
N TRP A 153 3.48 -6.54 -9.10
CA TRP A 153 2.92 -7.20 -10.27
C TRP A 153 2.99 -8.71 -10.13
N GLY A 154 1.87 -9.41 -10.31
CA GLY A 154 1.87 -10.87 -10.24
C GLY A 154 0.49 -11.47 -10.11
N ALA A 155 0.42 -12.58 -9.38
CA ALA A 155 -0.79 -13.32 -9.11
C ALA A 155 -0.83 -13.76 -7.64
N GLY A 156 -2.03 -14.01 -7.15
CA GLY A 156 -2.20 -14.60 -5.83
C GLY A 156 -3.55 -15.26 -5.66
N LEU A 157 -3.67 -15.94 -4.55
CA LEU A 157 -4.89 -16.61 -4.14
C LEU A 157 -5.23 -16.18 -2.71
N ASP A 158 -6.52 -16.15 -2.41
CA ASP A 158 -7.01 -15.96 -1.06
C ASP A 158 -8.27 -16.82 -0.81
N ARG A 159 -8.41 -17.26 0.43
CA ARG A 159 -9.61 -17.95 0.90
C ARG A 159 -9.94 -17.54 2.32
N ASP A 160 -11.17 -17.10 2.49
CA ASP A 160 -11.75 -16.79 3.80
C ASP A 160 -12.45 -18.01 4.38
N PHE A 161 -12.33 -18.17 5.70
CA PHE A 161 -12.98 -19.16 6.54
C PHE A 161 -13.75 -18.45 7.65
N GLY A 162 -14.61 -19.18 8.37
CA GLY A 162 -15.32 -18.61 9.52
C GLY A 162 -14.41 -18.09 10.64
N TRP A 163 -13.21 -18.61 10.76
CA TRP A 163 -12.23 -18.24 11.77
C TRP A 163 -11.19 -17.19 11.34
N GLY A 164 -11.05 -16.93 10.05
CA GLY A 164 -10.02 -16.06 9.46
C GLY A 164 -9.77 -16.43 8.01
N GLY A 165 -8.51 -16.55 7.56
CA GLY A 165 -8.22 -16.87 6.17
C GLY A 165 -6.76 -17.19 5.89
N VAL A 166 -6.51 -17.56 4.64
CA VAL A 166 -5.18 -17.79 4.08
C VAL A 166 -5.03 -17.03 2.78
N ALA A 167 -3.82 -16.56 2.49
CA ALA A 167 -3.47 -15.92 1.24
C ALA A 167 -2.07 -16.35 0.80
N ALA A 168 -1.85 -16.39 -0.52
CA ALA A 168 -0.54 -16.61 -1.09
C ALA A 168 -0.38 -15.74 -2.34
N SER A 169 0.83 -15.35 -2.67
CA SER A 169 1.14 -14.58 -3.86
C SER A 169 2.50 -14.95 -4.44
N LEU A 170 2.60 -14.84 -5.77
CA LEU A 170 3.86 -14.87 -6.51
C LEU A 170 3.89 -13.63 -7.39
N THR A 171 4.84 -12.75 -7.10
CA THR A 171 4.93 -11.44 -7.74
C THR A 171 6.32 -11.18 -8.28
N ALA A 172 6.49 -10.11 -9.04
CA ALA A 172 7.76 -9.76 -9.64
C ALA A 172 8.84 -9.36 -8.62
N GLY A 173 8.47 -8.93 -7.41
CA GLY A 173 9.45 -8.41 -6.44
C GLY A 173 10.09 -7.09 -6.89
N SER A 174 9.33 -6.27 -7.60
CA SER A 174 9.78 -4.98 -8.13
C SER A 174 8.93 -3.79 -7.67
N GLY A 175 7.86 -4.04 -6.93
CA GLY A 175 6.97 -3.01 -6.42
C GLY A 175 6.14 -2.33 -7.52
N MET A 176 6.06 -0.98 -7.48
CA MET A 176 5.23 -0.21 -8.41
C MET A 176 5.59 -0.41 -9.88
N PRO A 177 6.87 -0.34 -10.31
CA PRO A 177 7.25 -0.60 -11.69
C PRO A 177 7.35 -2.10 -11.96
N LEU A 178 7.02 -2.52 -13.18
CA LEU A 178 7.26 -3.88 -13.62
C LEU A 178 8.67 -4.01 -14.18
N TYR A 179 9.54 -4.72 -13.47
CA TYR A 179 10.85 -5.15 -13.93
C TYR A 179 10.94 -6.66 -13.95
N LEU A 180 11.53 -7.22 -15.01
CA LEU A 180 11.76 -8.65 -15.17
C LEU A 180 13.28 -8.90 -15.38
N LYS A 181 14.01 -8.91 -14.28
CA LYS A 181 15.47 -9.08 -14.22
C LYS A 181 15.87 -10.35 -13.45
N GLY A 182 15.04 -11.39 -13.52
CA GLY A 182 15.20 -12.59 -12.71
C GLY A 182 14.79 -12.40 -11.26
N ASN A 183 14.08 -11.32 -10.96
CA ASN A 183 13.48 -11.02 -9.66
C ASN A 183 12.11 -11.69 -9.52
N TYR A 184 11.77 -12.07 -8.30
CA TYR A 184 10.48 -12.60 -7.89
C TYR A 184 10.30 -12.50 -6.38
N LEU A 185 9.06 -12.55 -5.92
CA LEU A 185 8.70 -12.64 -4.51
C LEU A 185 7.54 -13.62 -4.35
N ALA A 186 7.77 -14.72 -3.62
CA ALA A 186 6.75 -15.63 -3.13
C ALA A 186 6.40 -15.25 -1.69
N ALA A 187 5.11 -15.08 -1.39
CA ALA A 187 4.66 -14.78 -0.04
C ALA A 187 3.41 -15.59 0.31
N ALA A 188 3.27 -15.93 1.60
CA ALA A 188 2.11 -16.61 2.14
C ALA A 188 1.75 -16.00 3.50
N ARG A 189 0.45 -15.95 3.80
CA ARG A 189 -0.09 -15.45 5.06
C ARG A 189 -1.25 -16.30 5.52
N VAL A 190 -1.28 -16.60 6.82
CA VAL A 190 -2.43 -17.13 7.53
C VAL A 190 -2.85 -16.13 8.59
N PHE A 191 -4.16 -15.95 8.79
CA PHE A 191 -4.65 -15.00 9.79
C PHE A 191 -5.91 -15.53 10.48
N LYS A 192 -6.08 -15.13 11.74
CA LYS A 192 -7.27 -15.40 12.57
C LYS A 192 -7.97 -14.09 12.86
N GLY A 193 -9.30 -14.09 12.77
CA GLY A 193 -10.15 -12.93 12.94
C GLY A 193 -10.18 -12.02 11.70
N VAL A 194 -11.23 -11.24 11.59
CA VAL A 194 -11.43 -10.21 10.56
C VAL A 194 -11.79 -8.92 11.29
N LEU A 195 -10.95 -7.88 11.15
CA LEU A 195 -11.07 -6.67 11.96
C LEU A 195 -12.46 -6.04 11.92
N ALA A 196 -13.09 -6.01 10.75
CA ALA A 196 -14.44 -5.43 10.57
C ALA A 196 -15.57 -6.25 11.21
N ARG A 197 -15.35 -7.55 11.50
CA ARG A 197 -16.37 -8.46 12.06
C ARG A 197 -16.08 -8.79 13.51
N ASP A 198 -14.82 -9.09 13.80
CA ASP A 198 -14.37 -9.69 15.07
C ASP A 198 -13.67 -8.66 15.97
N ASN A 199 -13.47 -7.42 15.49
CA ASN A 199 -12.71 -6.35 16.14
C ASN A 199 -11.22 -6.68 16.36
N TYR A 200 -10.73 -7.78 15.83
CA TYR A 200 -9.31 -8.15 15.83
C TYR A 200 -8.94 -8.93 14.57
N SER A 201 -7.65 -8.93 14.27
CA SER A 201 -7.02 -9.83 13.32
C SER A 201 -5.58 -10.05 13.76
N VAL A 202 -5.12 -11.31 13.73
CA VAL A 202 -3.72 -11.67 14.01
C VAL A 202 -3.24 -12.51 12.83
N GLY A 203 -2.12 -12.15 12.23
CA GLY A 203 -1.55 -12.80 11.06
C GLY A 203 -0.11 -13.26 11.27
N LEU A 204 0.24 -14.34 10.57
CA LEU A 204 1.60 -14.83 10.40
C LEU A 204 1.88 -14.90 8.90
N SER A 205 3.00 -14.31 8.48
CA SER A 205 3.41 -14.26 7.08
C SER A 205 4.84 -14.75 6.91
N LEU A 206 5.09 -15.34 5.74
CA LEU A 206 6.42 -15.70 5.27
C LEU A 206 6.57 -15.18 3.84
N ALA A 207 7.72 -14.57 3.52
CA ALA A 207 8.05 -14.22 2.16
C ALA A 207 9.52 -14.56 1.85
N GLN A 208 9.75 -15.00 0.60
CA GLN A 208 11.08 -15.33 0.10
C GLN A 208 11.16 -15.01 -1.39
N GLY A 209 12.31 -14.50 -1.83
CA GLY A 209 12.55 -14.22 -3.24
C GLY A 209 13.88 -13.58 -3.53
N ARG A 210 14.00 -13.13 -4.76
CA ARG A 210 15.03 -12.18 -5.22
C ARG A 210 14.32 -10.92 -5.63
N VAL A 211 14.50 -9.85 -4.88
CA VAL A 211 13.75 -8.61 -5.06
C VAL A 211 14.66 -7.48 -5.52
N LEU A 212 14.07 -6.49 -6.17
CA LEU A 212 14.77 -5.26 -6.55
C LEU A 212 14.65 -4.22 -5.43
N ASP A 213 15.68 -3.41 -5.27
CA ASP A 213 15.62 -2.23 -4.42
C ASP A 213 14.92 -1.11 -5.17
N THR A 214 13.64 -0.97 -4.89
CA THR A 214 12.79 0.07 -5.48
C THR A 214 12.08 0.87 -4.39
N MET A 215 11.95 2.18 -4.63
CA MET A 215 11.08 3.05 -3.86
C MET A 215 10.21 3.84 -4.83
N GLY A 216 8.89 3.73 -4.66
CA GLY A 216 7.97 4.25 -5.67
C GLY A 216 8.26 3.70 -7.07
N TYR A 217 8.56 4.56 -8.03
CA TYR A 217 8.97 4.19 -9.40
C TYR A 217 10.48 4.24 -9.63
N VAL A 218 11.27 4.55 -8.61
CA VAL A 218 12.73 4.64 -8.69
C VAL A 218 13.35 3.28 -8.40
N LEU A 219 14.26 2.86 -9.27
CA LEU A 219 15.09 1.68 -9.09
C LEU A 219 16.43 2.14 -8.51
N ASN A 220 16.66 1.85 -7.21
CA ASN A 220 17.86 2.26 -6.48
C ASN A 220 19.07 1.39 -6.86
N ALA A 221 18.84 0.07 -7.04
CA ALA A 221 19.86 -0.86 -7.48
C ALA A 221 19.35 -1.74 -8.61
N PRO A 222 20.14 -1.95 -9.70
CA PRO A 222 19.68 -2.70 -10.88
C PRO A 222 19.67 -4.21 -10.67
N GLU A 223 20.41 -4.72 -9.68
CA GLU A 223 20.59 -6.15 -9.45
C GLU A 223 19.64 -6.65 -8.36
N PRO A 224 18.91 -7.77 -8.61
CA PRO A 224 18.07 -8.38 -7.60
C PRO A 224 18.91 -9.03 -6.49
N PHE A 225 18.53 -8.79 -5.25
CA PHE A 225 19.15 -9.40 -4.06
C PHE A 225 18.21 -10.41 -3.39
N PRO A 226 18.77 -11.43 -2.69
CA PRO A 226 17.96 -12.39 -1.93
C PRO A 226 17.32 -11.71 -0.73
N TRP A 227 16.03 -12.00 -0.52
CA TRP A 227 15.24 -11.50 0.61
C TRP A 227 14.37 -12.60 1.18
N THR A 228 14.44 -12.77 2.50
CA THR A 228 13.61 -13.73 3.24
C THR A 228 13.15 -13.10 4.53
N VAL A 229 11.83 -13.12 4.80
CA VAL A 229 11.25 -12.54 6.00
C VAL A 229 10.14 -13.41 6.57
N VAL A 230 10.00 -13.34 7.88
CA VAL A 230 8.84 -13.80 8.65
C VAL A 230 8.25 -12.57 9.33
N SER A 231 6.93 -12.43 9.30
CA SER A 231 6.22 -11.32 9.96
C SER A 231 5.06 -11.85 10.78
N ILE A 232 4.89 -11.28 11.96
CA ILE A 232 3.68 -11.44 12.79
C ILE A 232 3.04 -10.06 12.86
N ASP A 233 1.77 -9.99 12.51
CA ASP A 233 0.97 -8.77 12.57
C ASP A 233 -0.28 -8.94 13.41
N ALA A 234 -0.73 -7.84 14.01
CA ALA A 234 -1.97 -7.78 14.76
C ALA A 234 -2.69 -6.45 14.55
N SER A 235 -4.00 -6.50 14.45
CA SER A 235 -4.89 -5.34 14.46
C SER A 235 -6.00 -5.58 15.47
N HIS A 236 -6.35 -4.57 16.26
CA HIS A 236 -7.39 -4.67 17.27
C HIS A 236 -8.12 -3.34 17.42
N VAL A 237 -9.44 -3.40 17.50
CA VAL A 237 -10.31 -2.25 17.79
C VAL A 237 -11.03 -2.52 19.11
N TRP A 238 -10.87 -1.61 20.06
CA TRP A 238 -11.58 -1.63 21.33
C TRP A 238 -12.24 -0.28 21.55
N ARG A 239 -13.57 -0.27 21.51
CA ARG A 239 -14.35 0.97 21.54
C ARG A 239 -13.89 1.91 20.41
N ASN A 240 -13.30 3.06 20.78
CA ASN A 240 -12.79 4.08 19.88
C ASN A 240 -11.25 4.06 19.69
N VAL A 241 -10.58 3.04 20.22
CA VAL A 241 -9.12 2.87 20.08
C VAL A 241 -8.84 1.76 19.09
N GLU A 242 -8.07 2.09 18.04
CA GLU A 242 -7.55 1.14 17.06
C GLU A 242 -6.05 0.95 17.28
N ASN A 243 -5.59 -0.29 17.37
CA ASN A 243 -4.18 -0.63 17.45
C ASN A 243 -3.79 -1.52 16.26
N ARG A 244 -2.62 -1.26 15.68
CA ARG A 244 -1.98 -2.09 14.67
C ARG A 244 -0.52 -2.26 15.01
N ALA A 245 -0.02 -3.50 14.96
CA ALA A 245 1.36 -3.82 15.24
C ALA A 245 1.89 -4.84 14.25
N GLU A 246 3.17 -4.77 13.96
CA GLU A 246 3.89 -5.75 13.15
C GLU A 246 5.31 -5.93 13.66
N ILE A 247 5.74 -7.18 13.79
CA ILE A 247 7.13 -7.56 14.00
C ILE A 247 7.58 -8.31 12.76
N LEU A 248 8.63 -7.84 12.13
CA LEU A 248 9.23 -8.48 10.98
C LEU A 248 10.70 -8.82 11.27
N LEU A 249 11.06 -10.05 10.99
CA LEU A 249 12.41 -10.60 11.13
C LEU A 249 12.82 -11.17 9.78
N GLY A 250 14.04 -10.84 9.32
CA GLY A 250 14.46 -11.34 8.02
C GLY A 250 15.94 -11.18 7.73
N ARG A 251 16.26 -11.50 6.48
CA ARG A 251 17.56 -11.28 5.87
C ARG A 251 17.38 -10.60 4.52
N ARG A 252 18.11 -9.53 4.33
CA ARG A 252 18.21 -8.77 3.08
C ARG A 252 19.65 -8.82 2.61
N ASP A 253 19.93 -9.42 1.46
CA ASP A 253 21.29 -9.58 0.89
C ASP A 253 22.28 -10.15 1.91
N GLY A 254 21.88 -11.20 2.64
CA GLY A 254 22.69 -11.83 3.68
C GLY A 254 22.72 -11.11 5.03
N ALA A 255 22.41 -9.82 5.10
CA ALA A 255 22.37 -9.05 6.33
C ALA A 255 21.04 -9.22 7.07
N GLY A 256 21.08 -9.30 8.41
CA GLY A 256 19.88 -9.36 9.23
C GLY A 256 19.09 -8.06 9.20
N GLU A 257 17.77 -8.16 9.11
CA GLU A 257 16.86 -7.03 9.27
C GLU A 257 15.77 -7.33 10.30
N PHE A 258 15.31 -6.25 10.95
CA PHE A 258 14.27 -6.27 11.96
C PHE A 258 13.41 -5.01 11.85
N LEU A 259 12.10 -5.18 12.04
CA LEU A 259 11.14 -4.11 12.20
C LEU A 259 10.23 -4.42 13.38
N LEU A 260 10.03 -3.44 14.27
CA LEU A 260 8.92 -3.37 15.20
C LEU A 260 8.13 -2.10 14.87
N PHE A 261 6.90 -2.30 14.44
CA PHE A 261 5.95 -1.25 14.11
C PHE A 261 4.77 -1.32 15.08
N TRP A 262 4.35 -0.18 15.59
CA TRP A 262 3.10 -0.06 16.32
C TRP A 262 2.45 1.27 15.99
N ARG A 263 1.15 1.25 15.70
CA ARG A 263 0.31 2.44 15.54
C ARG A 263 -0.92 2.30 16.41
N SER A 264 -1.17 3.30 17.25
CA SER A 264 -2.40 3.43 18.02
C SER A 264 -3.16 4.68 17.57
N GLY A 265 -4.44 4.55 17.34
CA GLY A 265 -5.34 5.64 16.94
C GLY A 265 -6.53 5.74 17.87
N LEU A 266 -6.86 6.94 18.32
CA LEU A 266 -8.01 7.26 19.13
C LEU A 266 -9.00 8.08 18.30
N ALA A 267 -10.19 7.52 18.04
CA ALA A 267 -11.29 8.22 17.38
C ALA A 267 -12.08 9.04 18.41
N LEU A 268 -12.25 10.32 18.13
CA LEU A 268 -12.89 11.31 18.97
C LEU A 268 -14.01 12.00 18.19
N LEU A 269 -14.86 12.71 18.90
CA LEU A 269 -16.07 13.37 18.38
C LEU A 269 -17.08 12.38 17.82
N GLU A 270 -18.25 12.88 17.48
CA GLU A 270 -19.33 12.08 16.88
C GLU A 270 -18.84 11.43 15.58
N GLU A 271 -19.19 10.17 15.37
CA GLU A 271 -18.81 9.37 14.20
C GLU A 271 -17.29 9.24 13.96
N GLY A 272 -16.47 9.52 15.00
CA GLY A 272 -15.01 9.45 14.86
C GLY A 272 -14.41 10.51 13.92
N ARG A 273 -15.06 11.68 13.80
CA ARG A 273 -14.63 12.77 12.90
C ARG A 273 -13.22 13.27 13.14
N LEU A 274 -12.72 13.11 14.36
CA LEU A 274 -11.33 13.42 14.72
C LEU A 274 -10.62 12.13 15.11
N LYS A 275 -9.51 11.80 14.46
CA LYS A 275 -8.63 10.69 14.84
C LYS A 275 -7.25 11.25 15.19
N VAL A 276 -6.76 10.90 16.38
CA VAL A 276 -5.39 11.20 16.83
C VAL A 276 -4.61 9.90 16.84
N GLU A 277 -3.40 9.89 16.30
CA GLU A 277 -2.58 8.70 16.15
C GLU A 277 -1.18 8.91 16.72
N ALA A 278 -0.62 7.85 17.29
CA ALA A 278 0.77 7.77 17.72
C ALA A 278 1.42 6.52 17.11
N GLN A 279 2.68 6.65 16.69
CA GLN A 279 3.39 5.60 15.96
C GLN A 279 4.88 5.57 16.28
N PRO A 280 5.33 4.77 17.25
CA PRO A 280 6.72 4.39 17.37
C PRO A 280 7.06 3.28 16.37
N VAL A 281 8.25 3.37 15.77
CA VAL A 281 8.83 2.34 14.92
C VAL A 281 10.28 2.14 15.31
N LEU A 282 10.71 0.90 15.46
CA LEU A 282 12.09 0.51 15.68
C LEU A 282 12.55 -0.38 14.53
N THR A 283 13.70 -0.06 13.97
CA THR A 283 14.27 -0.80 12.84
C THR A 283 15.70 -1.20 13.11
N ARG A 284 16.12 -2.32 12.50
CA ARG A 284 17.53 -2.69 12.38
C ARG A 284 17.81 -3.15 10.96
N ARG A 285 18.82 -2.59 10.33
CA ARG A 285 19.24 -2.95 8.99
C ARG A 285 20.76 -2.96 8.91
N ALA A 286 21.36 -4.02 8.38
CA ALA A 286 22.81 -4.20 8.29
C ALA A 286 23.56 -3.92 9.62
N GLY A 287 22.97 -4.34 10.75
CA GLY A 287 23.54 -4.16 12.10
C GLY A 287 23.23 -2.82 12.76
N ALA A 288 22.81 -1.80 12.04
CA ALA A 288 22.49 -0.48 12.58
C ALA A 288 21.05 -0.41 13.09
N TRP A 289 20.86 0.11 14.30
CA TRP A 289 19.54 0.39 14.88
C TRP A 289 19.10 1.81 14.61
N SER A 290 17.86 1.98 14.21
CA SER A 290 17.20 3.27 14.09
C SER A 290 15.78 3.23 14.65
N TYR A 291 15.22 4.41 14.95
CA TYR A 291 13.82 4.54 15.35
C TYR A 291 13.20 5.80 14.75
N SER A 292 11.89 5.77 14.60
CA SER A 292 11.10 6.95 14.30
C SER A 292 9.89 7.04 15.24
N LEU A 293 9.47 8.27 15.52
CA LEU A 293 8.32 8.59 16.35
C LEU A 293 7.38 9.48 15.54
N GLY A 294 6.20 8.98 15.25
CA GLY A 294 5.16 9.69 14.52
C GLY A 294 3.95 10.03 15.36
N SER A 295 3.34 11.17 15.10
CA SER A 295 2.01 11.55 15.56
C SER A 295 1.21 12.07 14.39
N GLY A 296 -0.05 11.68 14.32
CA GLY A 296 -0.98 12.05 13.25
C GLY A 296 -2.29 12.60 13.81
N LEU A 297 -2.89 13.49 13.05
CA LEU A 297 -4.24 13.99 13.30
C LEU A 297 -4.99 13.95 11.98
N THR A 298 -6.16 13.33 11.98
CA THR A 298 -7.09 13.31 10.85
C THR A 298 -8.41 13.91 11.27
N TYR A 299 -8.90 14.90 10.53
CA TYR A 299 -10.20 15.48 10.73
C TYR A 299 -11.06 15.37 9.48
N LEU A 300 -12.24 14.78 9.60
CA LEU A 300 -13.22 14.69 8.52
C LEU A 300 -13.99 15.99 8.43
N LEU A 301 -13.68 16.80 7.43
CA LEU A 301 -14.38 18.05 7.13
C LEU A 301 -15.78 17.77 6.57
N SER A 302 -15.90 16.72 5.75
CA SER A 302 -17.16 16.16 5.24
C SER A 302 -17.01 14.66 5.01
N ALA A 303 -18.04 14.00 4.49
CA ALA A 303 -17.98 12.59 4.10
C ALA A 303 -16.91 12.33 3.01
N ASP A 304 -16.63 13.33 2.16
CA ASP A 304 -15.75 13.21 1.00
C ASP A 304 -14.40 13.93 1.19
N LEU A 305 -14.24 14.76 2.25
CA LEU A 305 -13.06 15.62 2.43
C LEU A 305 -12.46 15.44 3.82
N ALA A 306 -11.19 15.11 3.87
CA ALA A 306 -10.40 14.99 5.09
C ALA A 306 -9.18 15.92 5.08
N GLY A 307 -8.93 16.58 6.22
CA GLY A 307 -7.67 17.24 6.52
C GLY A 307 -6.81 16.35 7.39
N ARG A 308 -5.51 16.27 7.12
CA ARG A 308 -4.55 15.51 7.91
C ARG A 308 -3.33 16.31 8.23
N PHE A 309 -2.78 16.05 9.41
CA PHE A 309 -1.52 16.60 9.88
C PHE A 309 -0.66 15.49 10.43
N MET A 310 0.65 15.56 10.22
CA MET A 310 1.63 14.60 10.73
C MET A 310 2.85 15.35 11.26
N VAL A 311 3.37 14.87 12.38
CA VAL A 311 4.72 15.15 12.87
C VAL A 311 5.47 13.82 12.91
N LEU A 312 6.63 13.75 12.30
CA LEU A 312 7.47 12.56 12.28
C LEU A 312 8.91 12.95 12.61
N TYR A 313 9.46 12.38 13.67
CA TYR A 313 10.89 12.42 13.95
C TYR A 313 11.56 11.12 13.47
N ASP A 314 12.62 11.25 12.69
CA ASP A 314 13.44 10.15 12.19
C ASP A 314 14.88 10.29 12.68
N ARG A 315 15.33 9.33 13.49
CA ARG A 315 16.69 9.34 14.07
C ARG A 315 17.78 9.17 13.00
N GLU A 316 17.56 8.32 12.01
CA GLU A 316 18.54 8.04 10.97
C GLU A 316 18.83 9.31 10.16
N ARG A 317 17.78 10.05 9.82
CA ARG A 317 17.89 11.32 9.09
C ARG A 317 18.19 12.51 9.99
N ARG A 318 18.06 12.34 11.32
CA ARG A 318 18.12 13.43 12.31
C ARG A 318 17.19 14.59 11.94
N ASP A 319 16.01 14.25 11.49
CA ASP A 319 15.04 15.18 10.94
C ASP A 319 13.70 15.08 11.65
N ALA A 320 13.07 16.24 11.87
CA ALA A 320 11.67 16.33 12.25
C ALA A 320 10.89 16.91 11.06
N ARG A 321 9.86 16.18 10.64
CA ARG A 321 9.06 16.50 9.48
C ARG A 321 7.62 16.79 9.89
N PHE A 322 7.09 17.88 9.36
CA PHE A 322 5.71 18.33 9.57
C PHE A 322 5.02 18.27 8.21
N ALA A 323 3.94 17.49 8.10
CA ALA A 323 3.22 17.38 6.84
C ALA A 323 1.74 17.69 7.03
N VAL A 324 1.15 18.32 6.03
CA VAL A 324 -0.28 18.64 5.93
C VAL A 324 -0.82 18.06 4.64
N GLN A 325 -2.02 17.51 4.70
CA GLN A 325 -2.73 16.96 3.54
C GLN A 325 -4.18 17.40 3.57
N LEU A 326 -4.70 17.80 2.41
CA LEU A 326 -6.11 17.81 2.09
C LEU A 326 -6.38 16.68 1.11
N TYR A 327 -7.32 15.81 1.46
CA TYR A 327 -7.67 14.63 0.69
C TYR A 327 -9.17 14.60 0.42
N TYR A 328 -9.52 14.64 -0.87
CA TYR A 328 -10.89 14.56 -1.35
C TYR A 328 -11.08 13.26 -2.14
N TYR A 329 -12.10 12.49 -1.75
CA TYR A 329 -12.40 11.21 -2.37
C TYR A 329 -13.92 11.05 -2.45
N LYS A 330 -14.46 11.19 -3.65
CA LYS A 330 -15.91 11.24 -3.88
C LYS A 330 -16.35 10.22 -4.89
N ARG A 331 -17.40 9.48 -4.54
CA ARG A 331 -18.12 8.63 -5.48
C ARG A 331 -18.92 9.48 -6.46
N LEU A 332 -18.78 9.18 -7.77
CA LEU A 332 -19.53 9.78 -8.88
C LEU A 332 -20.63 8.86 -9.37
#